data_d53c8c0b592b2d04ebb7e6fe268a6c1d
#
_entry.id   d53c8c0b592b2d04ebb7e6fe268a6c1d
#
_cell.length_a   1.000
_cell.length_b   1.000
_cell.length_c   1.000
_cell.angle_alpha   90.00
_cell.angle_beta   90.00
_cell.angle_gamma   90.00
#
_symmetry.space_group_name_H-M   'P 1'
#
loop_
_entity.id
_entity.type
_entity.pdbx_description
1 polymer ?
#
loop_
_entity_poly.entity_id
_entity_poly.type
_entity_poly.pdbx_seq_one_letter_code
_entity_poly.pdbx_strand_id
1 'polypeptide(L)'
;MPGIIKERLFTPGPTPLLMEAQARTLAAANVHHRTEAFRKIMSEALALLKYYYDTQNDVLIFACSGTGAMEGSLSNLLSPGERILVGTAG
;
A
#
# COMPACT_ATOMS: atom_id res chain seq x y z
N MET A 1 -31.28 -4.26 -16.45
CA MET A 1 -30.52 -4.22 -15.19
C MET A 1 -30.13 -2.78 -14.91
N PRO A 2 -30.42 -2.24 -13.76
CA PRO A 2 -29.85 -0.96 -13.41
C PRO A 2 -28.33 -1.10 -13.45
N GLY A 3 -27.66 -0.25 -14.22
CA GLY A 3 -26.20 -0.26 -14.31
C GLY A 3 -25.60 -0.06 -12.92
N ILE A 4 -24.52 -0.75 -12.61
CA ILE A 4 -23.78 -0.55 -11.37
C ILE A 4 -23.26 0.89 -11.43
N ILE A 5 -23.87 1.78 -10.66
CA ILE A 5 -23.39 3.14 -10.50
C ILE A 5 -22.12 3.04 -9.65
N LYS A 6 -20.98 3.23 -10.28
CA LYS A 6 -19.69 3.30 -9.58
C LYS A 6 -19.60 4.68 -8.91
N GLU A 7 -19.93 4.75 -7.65
CA GLU A 7 -19.67 5.96 -6.87
C GLU A 7 -18.17 6.19 -6.76
N ARG A 8 -17.75 7.42 -7.04
CA ARG A 8 -16.35 7.83 -6.90
C ARG A 8 -16.21 8.70 -5.66
N LEU A 9 -15.42 8.23 -4.72
CA LEU A 9 -15.05 9.01 -3.53
C LEU A 9 -13.79 9.83 -3.84
N PHE A 10 -13.89 11.14 -3.65
CA PHE A 10 -12.76 12.06 -3.75
C PHE A 10 -12.37 12.54 -2.36
N THR A 11 -11.96 11.61 -1.53
CA THR A 11 -11.53 11.85 -0.14
C THR A 11 -10.10 11.36 0.05
N PRO A 12 -9.36 11.94 1.01
CA PRO A 12 -8.03 11.43 1.35
C PRO A 12 -8.06 10.01 1.95
N GLY A 13 -9.21 9.58 2.44
CA GLY A 13 -9.51 8.24 2.94
C GLY A 13 -10.84 8.22 3.69
N PRO A 14 -11.53 7.09 3.73
CA PRO A 14 -11.24 5.85 3.00
C PRO A 14 -11.39 6.00 1.49
N THR A 15 -10.58 5.27 0.73
CA THR A 15 -10.62 5.26 -0.74
C THR A 15 -11.26 3.97 -1.24
N PRO A 16 -12.00 4.00 -2.36
CA PRO A 16 -12.60 2.79 -2.92
C PRO A 16 -11.51 1.88 -3.49
N LEU A 17 -11.62 0.59 -3.19
CA LEU A 17 -10.78 -0.43 -3.81
C LEU A 17 -11.29 -0.79 -5.20
N LEU A 18 -10.41 -1.22 -6.06
CA LEU A 18 -10.79 -1.82 -7.34
C LEU A 18 -11.61 -3.09 -7.07
N MET A 19 -12.70 -3.28 -7.82
CA MET A 19 -13.58 -4.46 -7.66
C MET A 19 -12.82 -5.76 -7.85
N GLU A 20 -11.88 -5.79 -8.79
CA GLU A 20 -11.02 -6.94 -9.05
C GLU A 20 -10.11 -7.25 -7.85
N ALA A 21 -9.58 -6.23 -7.18
CA ALA A 21 -8.76 -6.41 -5.98
C ALA A 21 -9.59 -6.94 -4.81
N GLN A 22 -10.81 -6.42 -4.62
CA GLN A 22 -11.75 -6.93 -3.60
C GLN A 22 -12.12 -8.39 -3.86
N ALA A 23 -12.46 -8.73 -5.09
CA ALA A 23 -12.80 -10.10 -5.46
C ALA A 23 -11.63 -11.07 -5.24
N ARG A 24 -10.41 -10.66 -5.57
CA ARG A 24 -9.19 -11.43 -5.32
C ARG A 24 -8.92 -11.63 -3.84
N THR A 25 -9.14 -10.61 -3.03
CA THR A 25 -8.98 -10.70 -1.57
C THR A 25 -9.95 -11.72 -0.96
N LEU A 26 -11.21 -11.72 -1.42
CA LEU A 26 -12.23 -12.68 -0.94
C LEU A 26 -11.99 -14.11 -1.43
N ALA A 27 -11.46 -14.27 -2.65
CA ALA A 27 -11.19 -15.57 -3.25
C ALA A 27 -9.82 -16.14 -2.89
N ALA A 28 -8.94 -15.36 -2.24
CA ALA A 28 -7.59 -15.81 -1.93
C ALA A 28 -7.60 -16.92 -0.88
N ALA A 29 -6.92 -18.01 -1.18
CA ALA A 29 -6.65 -19.03 -0.18
C ALA A 29 -5.63 -18.52 0.86
N ASN A 30 -5.78 -18.96 2.09
CA ASN A 30 -4.79 -18.67 3.13
C ASN A 30 -3.48 -19.38 2.80
N VAL A 31 -2.43 -18.59 2.61
CA VAL A 31 -1.09 -19.11 2.30
C VAL A 31 -0.17 -18.85 3.48
N HIS A 32 0.51 -19.88 3.94
CA HIS A 32 1.45 -19.75 5.05
C HIS A 32 2.71 -18.98 4.60
N HIS A 33 3.12 -17.98 5.38
CA HIS A 33 4.20 -17.04 5.03
C HIS A 33 5.59 -17.69 4.82
N ARG A 34 5.82 -18.92 5.31
CA ARG A 34 7.08 -19.66 5.14
C ARG A 34 7.07 -20.64 3.96
N THR A 35 6.09 -20.55 3.07
CA THR A 35 5.98 -21.43 1.90
C THR A 35 6.55 -20.76 0.64
N GLU A 36 6.91 -21.59 -0.34
CA GLU A 36 7.35 -21.10 -1.64
C GLU A 36 6.22 -20.35 -2.38
N ALA A 37 4.99 -20.79 -2.20
CA ALA A 37 3.82 -20.11 -2.74
C ALA A 37 3.71 -18.66 -2.24
N PHE A 38 3.95 -18.43 -0.95
CA PHE A 38 3.96 -17.09 -0.38
C PHE A 38 5.14 -16.25 -0.90
N ARG A 39 6.33 -16.84 -0.98
CA ARG A 39 7.51 -16.14 -1.51
C ARG A 39 7.30 -15.65 -2.93
N LYS A 40 6.68 -16.49 -3.77
CA LYS A 40 6.34 -16.11 -5.13
C LYS A 40 5.38 -14.92 -5.18
N ILE A 41 4.29 -14.96 -4.42
CA ILE A 41 3.32 -13.84 -4.33
C ILE A 41 4.02 -12.57 -3.86
N MET A 42 4.85 -12.67 -2.83
CA MET A 42 5.56 -11.51 -2.27
C MET A 42 6.57 -10.93 -3.26
N SER A 43 7.33 -11.77 -3.96
CA SER A 43 8.31 -11.31 -4.95
C SER A 43 7.64 -10.61 -6.14
N GLU A 44 6.51 -11.13 -6.61
CA GLU A 44 5.72 -10.49 -7.67
C GLU A 44 5.16 -9.15 -7.20
N ALA A 45 4.62 -9.08 -5.99
CA ALA A 45 4.10 -7.84 -5.41
C ALA A 45 5.19 -6.77 -5.28
N LEU A 46 6.37 -7.13 -4.77
CA LEU A 46 7.52 -6.22 -4.65
C LEU A 46 8.02 -5.74 -6.01
N ALA A 47 8.07 -6.60 -7.01
CA ALA A 47 8.44 -6.22 -8.37
C ALA A 47 7.45 -5.21 -8.98
N LEU A 48 6.14 -5.43 -8.78
CA LEU A 48 5.10 -4.50 -9.23
C LEU A 48 5.16 -3.16 -8.48
N LEU A 49 5.48 -3.17 -7.19
CA LEU A 49 5.66 -1.94 -6.41
C LEU A 49 6.89 -1.16 -6.87
N LYS A 50 8.00 -1.82 -7.17
CA LYS A 50 9.17 -1.17 -7.76
C LYS A 50 8.84 -0.49 -9.09
N TYR A 51 8.08 -1.18 -9.93
CA TYR A 51 7.57 -0.60 -11.18
C TYR A 51 6.66 0.61 -10.92
N TYR A 52 5.72 0.49 -9.98
CA TYR A 52 4.79 1.57 -9.65
C TYR A 52 5.48 2.83 -9.12
N TYR A 53 6.51 2.66 -8.29
CA TYR A 53 7.28 3.77 -7.72
C TYR A 53 8.47 4.20 -8.59
N ASP A 54 8.66 3.58 -9.74
CA ASP A 54 9.79 3.83 -10.67
C ASP A 54 11.14 3.83 -9.93
N THR A 55 11.40 2.78 -9.17
CA THR A 55 12.59 2.69 -8.31
C THR A 55 13.32 1.36 -8.45
N GLN A 56 14.65 1.42 -8.35
CA GLN A 56 15.51 0.24 -8.22
C GLN A 56 15.82 -0.11 -6.76
N ASN A 57 15.48 0.79 -5.83
CA ASN A 57 15.68 0.57 -4.41
C ASN A 57 14.72 -0.50 -3.86
N ASP A 58 15.03 -1.00 -2.67
CA ASP A 58 14.13 -1.93 -1.99
C ASP A 58 12.87 -1.23 -1.54
N VAL A 59 11.73 -1.90 -1.78
CA VAL A 59 10.43 -1.47 -1.33
C VAL A 59 10.02 -2.33 -0.13
N LEU A 60 9.65 -1.69 0.96
CA LEU A 60 9.21 -2.35 2.18
C LEU A 60 7.70 -2.21 2.34
N ILE A 61 7.03 -3.32 2.65
CA ILE A 61 5.60 -3.34 2.95
C ILE A 61 5.44 -3.45 4.47
N PHE A 62 4.87 -2.42 5.09
CA PHE A 62 4.58 -2.43 6.51
C PHE A 62 3.15 -2.92 6.76
N ALA A 63 2.99 -3.81 7.72
CA ALA A 63 1.68 -4.21 8.23
C ALA A 63 1.15 -3.15 9.20
N CYS A 64 0.78 -2.00 8.68
CA CYS A 64 0.31 -0.86 9.46
C CYS A 64 -0.68 0.00 8.65
N SER A 65 -1.19 1.07 9.28
CA SER A 65 -1.93 2.13 8.59
C SER A 65 -1.00 3.06 7.80
N GLY A 66 -1.57 3.94 6.94
CA GLY A 66 -0.79 5.00 6.29
C GLY A 66 -0.08 5.93 7.29
N THR A 67 -0.67 6.17 8.45
CA THR A 67 -0.05 6.93 9.55
C THR A 67 1.20 6.23 10.07
N GLY A 68 1.14 4.91 10.28
CA GLY A 68 2.30 4.13 10.72
C GLY A 68 3.42 4.09 9.68
N ALA A 69 3.09 4.04 8.39
CA ALA A 69 4.08 4.13 7.32
C ALA A 69 4.74 5.51 7.26
N MET A 70 3.98 6.58 7.47
CA MET A 70 4.50 7.95 7.54
C MET A 70 5.43 8.12 8.74
N GLU A 71 5.04 7.68 9.93
CA GLU A 71 5.87 7.71 11.13
C GLU A 71 7.17 6.92 10.93
N GLY A 72 7.09 5.72 10.37
CA GLY A 72 8.25 4.90 10.06
C GLY A 72 9.20 5.59 9.07
N SER A 73 8.68 6.27 8.07
CA SER A 73 9.48 7.03 7.12
C SER A 73 10.20 8.20 7.79
N LEU A 74 9.48 9.00 8.57
CA LEU A 74 10.06 10.16 9.26
C LEU A 74 11.13 9.76 10.26
N SER A 75 10.88 8.72 11.07
CA SER A 75 11.85 8.24 12.06
C SER A 75 13.11 7.65 11.45
N ASN A 76 13.08 7.22 10.20
CA ASN A 76 14.26 6.72 9.50
C ASN A 76 15.01 7.80 8.72
N LEU A 77 14.34 8.87 8.33
CA LEU A 77 14.93 9.93 7.51
C LEU A 77 15.42 11.13 8.31
N LEU A 78 14.92 11.34 9.53
CA LEU A 78 15.18 12.54 10.31
C LEU A 78 15.92 12.22 11.60
N SER A 79 16.87 13.09 11.93
CA SER A 79 17.57 13.12 13.21
C SER A 79 17.02 14.22 14.12
N PRO A 80 17.19 14.13 15.43
CA PRO A 80 16.77 15.18 16.35
C PRO A 80 17.36 16.55 15.97
N GLY A 81 16.52 17.57 15.85
CA GLY A 81 16.91 18.94 15.48
C GLY A 81 16.88 19.25 13.98
N GLU A 82 16.65 18.26 13.12
CA GLU A 82 16.45 18.51 11.69
C GLU A 82 15.09 19.17 11.42
N ARG A 83 15.04 19.93 10.33
CA ARG A 83 13.83 20.65 9.93
C ARG A 83 13.17 19.96 8.75
N ILE A 84 11.85 19.88 8.79
CA ILE A 84 11.02 19.42 7.69
C ILE A 84 9.99 20.47 7.32
N LEU A 85 9.58 20.45 6.07
CA LEU A 85 8.43 21.22 5.59
C LEU A 85 7.21 20.30 5.54
N VAL A 86 6.14 20.71 6.20
CA VAL A 86 4.88 19.97 6.19
C VAL A 86 3.80 20.82 5.51
N GLY A 87 3.27 20.31 4.41
CA GLY A 87 2.07 20.86 3.79
C GLY A 87 0.83 20.36 4.54
N THR A 88 0.01 21.28 5.04
CA THR A 88 -1.27 20.92 5.68
C THR A 88 -2.42 21.40 4.82
N ALA A 89 -3.37 20.51 4.52
CA ALA A 89 -4.58 20.80 3.79
C ALA A 89 -5.75 20.06 4.43
N GLY A 90 -6.66 20.82 4.98
CA GLY A 90 -7.82 20.28 5.71
C GLY A 90 -7.71 20.32 7.21
#